data_f30e67b4505fcdb30aecd5ff58482258
#
_entry.id   f30e67b4505fcdb30aecd5ff58482258
#
_cell.length_a   1.000
_cell.length_b   1.000
_cell.length_c   1.000
_cell.angle_alpha   90.00
_cell.angle_beta   90.00
_cell.angle_gamma   90.00
#
_symmetry.space_group_name_H-M   'P 1'
#
loop_
_entity.id
_entity.type
_entity.pdbx_description
1 polymer ?
#
loop_
_entity_poly.entity_id
_entity_poly.type
_entity_poly.pdbx_seq_one_letter_code
_entity_poly.pdbx_strand_id
1 'polypeptide(L)'
;MALIKPVKGVHPTFGKDCYLSENSTIVGDVIMGDECSIWFNAVVRGDVNSIRMGNKVNVQDGAVIHCTYENLPAGQAGTKTNIGNNVSIGHNALVHGCTIHDNVLIGMGAIVMDNCEIGSNTIIAAGAVVLENTKVEPGVIYAGVPAKKVKDIDQKLIHGEINRIANNYVMYSSWFKEEK
;
A
#
# COMPACT_ATOMS: atom_id res chain seq x y z
N MET A 1 -12.22 -9.84 15.01
CA MET A 1 -11.46 -10.53 13.94
C MET A 1 -11.55 -9.72 12.66
N ALA A 2 -10.51 -9.74 11.83
CA ALA A 2 -10.54 -9.14 10.50
C ALA A 2 -11.66 -9.74 9.64
N LEU A 3 -12.29 -8.95 8.79
CA LEU A 3 -13.24 -9.43 7.78
C LEU A 3 -12.44 -9.91 6.55
N ILE A 4 -12.33 -11.23 6.37
CA ILE A 4 -11.71 -11.83 5.21
C ILE A 4 -12.81 -12.44 4.35
N LYS A 5 -12.97 -11.96 3.10
CA LYS A 5 -14.08 -12.38 2.25
C LYS A 5 -13.60 -12.81 0.86
N PRO A 6 -13.91 -14.04 0.42
CA PRO A 6 -13.65 -14.45 -0.96
C PRO A 6 -14.61 -13.76 -1.93
N VAL A 7 -14.16 -13.56 -3.16
CA VAL A 7 -14.99 -13.10 -4.27
C VAL A 7 -14.77 -14.01 -5.47
N LYS A 8 -15.85 -14.47 -6.11
CA LYS A 8 -15.82 -15.41 -7.24
C LYS A 8 -14.96 -16.65 -6.99
N GLY A 9 -14.94 -17.16 -5.74
CA GLY A 9 -14.15 -18.32 -5.35
C GLY A 9 -12.67 -18.03 -5.08
N VAL A 10 -12.20 -16.81 -5.26
CA VAL A 10 -10.82 -16.41 -4.98
C VAL A 10 -10.73 -15.88 -3.54
N HIS A 11 -9.83 -16.45 -2.76
CA HIS A 11 -9.59 -16.11 -1.36
C HIS A 11 -8.31 -15.29 -1.20
N PRO A 12 -8.29 -14.29 -0.32
CA PRO A 12 -7.05 -13.65 0.10
C PRO A 12 -6.06 -14.68 0.70
N THR A 13 -4.77 -14.51 0.40
CA THR A 13 -3.69 -15.34 0.95
C THR A 13 -2.62 -14.47 1.60
N PHE A 14 -2.02 -14.99 2.66
CA PHE A 14 -1.10 -14.27 3.52
C PHE A 14 0.19 -15.06 3.71
N GLY A 15 1.31 -14.37 3.71
CA GLY A 15 2.60 -14.92 4.11
C GLY A 15 2.68 -15.18 5.62
N LYS A 16 3.88 -15.48 6.09
CA LYS A 16 4.14 -15.74 7.50
C LYS A 16 4.11 -14.45 8.31
N ASP A 17 3.79 -14.57 9.58
CA ASP A 17 3.86 -13.50 10.58
C ASP A 17 3.06 -12.24 10.23
N CYS A 18 2.04 -12.36 9.40
CA CYS A 18 1.12 -11.27 9.12
C CYS A 18 0.24 -10.93 10.33
N TYR A 19 -0.10 -9.64 10.47
CA TYR A 19 -1.06 -9.13 11.44
C TYR A 19 -2.27 -8.50 10.72
N LEU A 20 -3.46 -8.90 11.12
CA LEU A 20 -4.73 -8.36 10.60
C LEU A 20 -5.54 -7.88 11.80
N SER A 21 -5.73 -6.57 11.93
CA SER A 21 -6.52 -5.99 13.02
C SER A 21 -7.99 -6.44 12.96
N GLU A 22 -8.69 -6.35 14.08
CA GLU A 22 -10.01 -6.94 14.27
C GLU A 22 -11.09 -6.43 13.31
N ASN A 23 -11.01 -5.20 12.86
CA ASN A 23 -11.99 -4.59 11.95
C ASN A 23 -11.37 -4.18 10.60
N SER A 24 -10.19 -4.72 10.26
CA SER A 24 -9.66 -4.62 8.90
C SER A 24 -10.48 -5.48 7.94
N THR A 25 -10.53 -5.08 6.68
CA THR A 25 -11.31 -5.76 5.63
C THR A 25 -10.42 -6.16 4.47
N ILE A 26 -10.31 -7.47 4.17
CA ILE A 26 -9.51 -7.98 3.06
C ILE A 26 -10.40 -8.82 2.15
N VAL A 27 -10.50 -8.48 0.88
CA VAL A 27 -11.51 -9.03 -0.03
C VAL A 27 -10.90 -9.48 -1.35
N GLY A 28 -11.22 -10.69 -1.81
CA GLY A 28 -10.96 -11.17 -3.16
C GLY A 28 -9.50 -11.55 -3.45
N ASP A 29 -9.02 -11.22 -4.64
CA ASP A 29 -7.68 -11.59 -5.14
C ASP A 29 -6.59 -10.71 -4.55
N VAL A 30 -6.25 -10.99 -3.29
CA VAL A 30 -5.18 -10.32 -2.54
C VAL A 30 -4.13 -11.35 -2.14
N ILE A 31 -2.87 -11.12 -2.49
CA ILE A 31 -1.72 -11.90 -2.02
C ILE A 31 -0.77 -10.97 -1.27
N MET A 32 -0.45 -11.32 -0.04
CA MET A 32 0.49 -10.60 0.82
C MET A 32 1.70 -11.47 1.13
N GLY A 33 2.87 -10.87 1.11
CA GLY A 33 4.12 -11.51 1.58
C GLY A 33 4.20 -11.63 3.10
N ASP A 34 5.41 -11.90 3.59
CA ASP A 34 5.68 -12.10 5.02
C ASP A 34 5.72 -10.77 5.79
N GLU A 35 5.46 -10.84 7.10
CA GLU A 35 5.55 -9.70 8.04
C GLU A 35 4.70 -8.48 7.67
N CYS A 36 3.63 -8.68 6.88
CA CYS A 36 2.70 -7.61 6.53
C CYS A 36 1.72 -7.32 7.67
N SER A 37 1.22 -6.09 7.74
CA SER A 37 0.21 -5.71 8.74
C SER A 37 -0.88 -4.82 8.17
N ILE A 38 -2.14 -5.19 8.44
CA ILE A 38 -3.33 -4.42 8.05
C ILE A 38 -4.01 -3.92 9.32
N TRP A 39 -4.07 -2.59 9.47
CA TRP A 39 -4.46 -1.93 10.69
C TRP A 39 -5.96 -1.58 10.73
N PHE A 40 -6.39 -0.91 11.80
CA PHE A 40 -7.81 -0.73 12.09
C PHE A 40 -8.54 0.06 11.01
N ASN A 41 -9.72 -0.41 10.61
CA ASN A 41 -10.55 0.16 9.54
C ASN A 41 -9.90 0.22 8.15
N ALA A 42 -8.71 -0.36 7.95
CA ALA A 42 -8.11 -0.42 6.63
C ALA A 42 -8.86 -1.41 5.74
N VAL A 43 -8.95 -1.09 4.45
CA VAL A 43 -9.62 -1.90 3.43
C VAL A 43 -8.66 -2.25 2.30
N VAL A 44 -8.50 -3.54 2.03
CA VAL A 44 -7.73 -4.07 0.90
C VAL A 44 -8.68 -4.91 0.05
N ARG A 45 -9.12 -4.37 -1.10
CA ARG A 45 -10.20 -4.97 -1.87
C ARG A 45 -9.79 -5.29 -3.31
N GLY A 46 -9.48 -6.57 -3.56
CA GLY A 46 -9.13 -7.15 -4.86
C GLY A 46 -10.31 -7.91 -5.49
N ASP A 47 -11.48 -7.29 -5.57
CA ASP A 47 -12.71 -7.91 -6.08
C ASP A 47 -12.89 -7.77 -7.59
N VAL A 48 -12.28 -6.77 -8.19
CA VAL A 48 -12.39 -6.43 -9.62
C VAL A 48 -11.09 -6.64 -10.39
N ASN A 49 -9.96 -6.71 -9.68
CA ASN A 49 -8.63 -7.02 -10.22
C ASN A 49 -7.72 -7.44 -9.06
N SER A 50 -6.46 -7.77 -9.33
CA SER A 50 -5.54 -8.33 -8.35
C SER A 50 -4.76 -7.28 -7.56
N ILE A 51 -4.51 -7.57 -6.27
CA ILE A 51 -3.60 -6.83 -5.40
C ILE A 51 -2.48 -7.78 -4.98
N ARG A 52 -1.22 -7.33 -5.15
CA ARG A 52 -0.02 -8.07 -4.76
C ARG A 52 0.84 -7.20 -3.88
N MET A 53 1.24 -7.73 -2.73
CA MET A 53 2.11 -7.04 -1.78
C MET A 53 3.32 -7.92 -1.49
N GLY A 54 4.49 -7.32 -1.49
CA GLY A 54 5.73 -7.94 -1.02
C GLY A 54 5.75 -8.11 0.49
N ASN A 55 6.94 -8.24 1.05
CA ASN A 55 7.16 -8.42 2.48
C ASN A 55 7.20 -7.08 3.23
N LYS A 56 6.88 -7.09 4.53
CA LYS A 56 6.92 -5.91 5.41
C LYS A 56 6.11 -4.71 4.89
N VAL A 57 4.96 -4.98 4.30
CA VAL A 57 4.03 -3.93 3.90
C VAL A 57 3.09 -3.65 5.07
N ASN A 58 2.99 -2.38 5.49
CA ASN A 58 2.00 -1.98 6.48
C ASN A 58 0.94 -1.06 5.85
N VAL A 59 -0.31 -1.40 6.05
CA VAL A 59 -1.48 -0.63 5.61
C VAL A 59 -2.13 -0.07 6.85
N GLN A 60 -1.91 1.22 7.11
CA GLN A 60 -2.26 1.87 8.35
C GLN A 60 -3.76 2.18 8.45
N ASP A 61 -4.18 2.61 9.64
CA ASP A 61 -5.59 2.79 9.98
C ASP A 61 -6.34 3.64 8.94
N GLY A 62 -7.51 3.14 8.52
CA GLY A 62 -8.38 3.81 7.55
C GLY A 62 -7.86 3.88 6.12
N ALA A 63 -6.67 3.37 5.82
CA ALA A 63 -6.16 3.37 4.46
C ALA A 63 -6.95 2.41 3.56
N VAL A 64 -7.08 2.77 2.28
CA VAL A 64 -7.81 1.96 1.29
C VAL A 64 -6.90 1.60 0.12
N ILE A 65 -6.86 0.32 -0.21
CA ILE A 65 -6.19 -0.20 -1.41
C ILE A 65 -7.22 -0.87 -2.30
N HIS A 66 -7.29 -0.43 -3.56
CA HIS A 66 -8.19 -0.98 -4.55
C HIS A 66 -7.53 -1.03 -5.94
N CYS A 67 -8.28 -1.39 -6.95
CA CYS A 67 -7.84 -1.52 -8.34
C CYS A 67 -8.99 -1.25 -9.30
N THR A 68 -8.68 -1.03 -10.58
CA THR A 68 -9.69 -0.82 -11.62
C THR A 68 -10.07 -2.14 -12.26
N TYR A 69 -11.36 -2.30 -12.60
CA TYR A 69 -11.92 -3.49 -13.19
C TYR A 69 -11.17 -3.91 -14.47
N GLU A 70 -10.83 -5.18 -14.55
CA GLU A 70 -9.96 -5.73 -15.62
C GLU A 70 -10.57 -5.68 -17.03
N ASN A 71 -11.91 -5.67 -17.14
CA ASN A 71 -12.64 -5.72 -18.42
C ASN A 71 -13.41 -4.41 -18.66
N LEU A 72 -12.69 -3.31 -18.85
CA LEU A 72 -13.32 -2.03 -19.18
C LEU A 72 -13.94 -2.04 -20.59
N PRO A 73 -15.01 -1.24 -20.84
CA PRO A 73 -15.53 -1.02 -22.16
C PRO A 73 -14.44 -0.56 -23.15
N ALA A 74 -14.61 -0.88 -24.44
CA ALA A 74 -13.67 -0.52 -25.51
C ALA A 74 -12.27 -1.19 -25.42
N GLY A 75 -12.15 -2.33 -24.73
CA GLY A 75 -10.91 -3.11 -24.70
C GLY A 75 -9.77 -2.48 -23.91
N GLN A 76 -10.06 -1.50 -23.06
CA GLN A 76 -9.08 -0.97 -22.12
C GLN A 76 -8.84 -1.99 -21.00
N ALA A 77 -7.58 -2.25 -20.68
CA ALA A 77 -7.21 -3.08 -19.53
C ALA A 77 -7.37 -2.27 -18.26
N GLY A 78 -8.02 -2.86 -17.25
CA GLY A 78 -8.02 -2.31 -15.91
C GLY A 78 -6.65 -2.41 -15.24
N THR A 79 -6.45 -1.67 -14.18
CA THR A 79 -5.17 -1.56 -13.49
C THR A 79 -5.14 -2.40 -12.22
N LYS A 80 -4.09 -3.20 -12.09
CA LYS A 80 -3.74 -3.96 -10.87
C LYS A 80 -3.05 -3.06 -9.87
N THR A 81 -3.05 -3.46 -8.61
CA THR A 81 -2.21 -2.81 -7.60
C THR A 81 -1.08 -3.76 -7.20
N ASN A 82 0.16 -3.31 -7.45
CA ASN A 82 1.37 -4.05 -7.10
C ASN A 82 2.19 -3.21 -6.11
N ILE A 83 2.55 -3.78 -4.98
CA ILE A 83 3.29 -3.13 -3.91
C ILE A 83 4.51 -3.98 -3.59
N GLY A 84 5.68 -3.39 -3.66
CA GLY A 84 6.96 -4.03 -3.36
C GLY A 84 7.17 -4.31 -1.87
N ASN A 85 8.42 -4.51 -1.49
CA ASN A 85 8.79 -4.80 -0.11
C ASN A 85 9.04 -3.52 0.68
N ASN A 86 8.87 -3.60 2.01
CA ASN A 86 9.21 -2.50 2.91
C ASN A 86 8.46 -1.20 2.58
N VAL A 87 7.16 -1.33 2.29
CA VAL A 87 6.30 -0.21 1.92
C VAL A 87 5.34 0.14 3.07
N SER A 88 5.28 1.42 3.40
CA SER A 88 4.32 1.94 4.39
C SER A 88 3.23 2.75 3.70
N ILE A 89 1.98 2.35 3.88
CA ILE A 89 0.79 3.07 3.42
C ILE A 89 0.19 3.79 4.63
N GLY A 90 0.39 5.10 4.70
CA GLY A 90 0.03 5.93 5.85
C GLY A 90 -1.48 5.97 6.13
N HIS A 91 -1.84 6.40 7.36
CA HIS A 91 -3.22 6.50 7.79
C HIS A 91 -4.09 7.27 6.80
N ASN A 92 -5.28 6.74 6.48
CA ASN A 92 -6.25 7.31 5.54
C ASN A 92 -5.72 7.54 4.12
N ALA A 93 -4.60 6.95 3.72
CA ALA A 93 -4.13 7.03 2.35
C ALA A 93 -5.01 6.19 1.41
N LEU A 94 -5.13 6.63 0.15
CA LEU A 94 -5.81 5.90 -0.91
C LEU A 94 -4.78 5.48 -1.98
N VAL A 95 -4.68 4.19 -2.23
CA VAL A 95 -3.83 3.60 -3.26
C VAL A 95 -4.71 2.84 -4.24
N HIS A 96 -4.70 3.25 -5.50
CA HIS A 96 -5.60 2.70 -6.50
C HIS A 96 -4.87 2.38 -7.80
N GLY A 97 -4.97 1.12 -8.25
CA GLY A 97 -4.55 0.67 -9.57
C GLY A 97 -3.12 1.06 -10.00
N CYS A 98 -2.13 0.97 -9.12
CA CYS A 98 -0.78 1.47 -9.36
C CYS A 98 0.31 0.46 -8.99
N THR A 99 1.55 0.76 -9.39
CA THR A 99 2.74 0.01 -9.00
C THR A 99 3.59 0.86 -8.05
N ILE A 100 3.87 0.33 -6.87
CA ILE A 100 4.76 0.91 -5.87
C ILE A 100 5.94 -0.04 -5.68
N HIS A 101 7.14 0.44 -5.96
CA HIS A 101 8.35 -0.35 -5.79
C HIS A 101 8.81 -0.45 -4.32
N ASP A 102 10.00 -1.01 -4.09
CA ASP A 102 10.50 -1.26 -2.74
C ASP A 102 10.90 0.02 -1.99
N ASN A 103 10.83 -0.02 -0.67
CA ASN A 103 11.26 1.08 0.21
C ASN A 103 10.52 2.39 -0.09
N VAL A 104 9.20 2.38 -0.04
CA VAL A 104 8.38 3.57 -0.29
C VAL A 104 7.53 3.90 0.93
N LEU A 105 7.43 5.20 1.22
CA LEU A 105 6.49 5.74 2.19
C LEU A 105 5.40 6.55 1.46
N ILE A 106 4.19 6.07 1.50
CA ILE A 106 2.99 6.83 1.12
C ILE A 106 2.49 7.52 2.39
N GLY A 107 2.56 8.85 2.41
CA GLY A 107 2.21 9.66 3.57
C GLY A 107 0.72 9.60 3.91
N MET A 108 0.38 9.98 5.16
CA MET A 108 -0.99 10.02 5.67
C MET A 108 -1.91 10.85 4.77
N GLY A 109 -3.07 10.31 4.41
CA GLY A 109 -4.06 10.99 3.55
C GLY A 109 -3.62 11.24 2.11
N ALA A 110 -2.48 10.70 1.67
CA ALA A 110 -2.07 10.82 0.27
C ALA A 110 -2.94 9.96 -0.64
N ILE A 111 -3.10 10.39 -1.89
CA ILE A 111 -3.86 9.70 -2.93
C ILE A 111 -2.91 9.35 -4.08
N VAL A 112 -2.82 8.07 -4.43
CA VAL A 112 -2.09 7.57 -5.58
C VAL A 112 -3.09 6.93 -6.53
N MET A 113 -3.23 7.54 -7.72
CA MET A 113 -4.26 7.17 -8.70
C MET A 113 -3.76 6.08 -9.67
N ASP A 114 -4.63 5.70 -10.59
CA ASP A 114 -4.40 4.60 -11.56
C ASP A 114 -3.18 4.82 -12.43
N ASN A 115 -2.56 3.72 -12.83
CA ASN A 115 -1.39 3.66 -13.71
C ASN A 115 -0.17 4.46 -13.21
N CYS A 116 -0.15 4.86 -11.93
CA CYS A 116 1.04 5.45 -11.35
C CYS A 116 2.12 4.39 -11.15
N GLU A 117 3.37 4.80 -11.33
CA GLU A 117 4.55 4.01 -10.99
C GLU A 117 5.41 4.82 -10.01
N ILE A 118 5.53 4.32 -8.77
CA ILE A 118 6.30 4.98 -7.71
C ILE A 118 7.63 4.25 -7.56
N GLY A 119 8.72 4.91 -7.93
CA GLY A 119 10.07 4.35 -7.87
C GLY A 119 10.53 4.05 -6.44
N SER A 120 11.50 3.16 -6.30
CA SER A 120 12.04 2.76 -4.99
C SER A 120 12.69 3.91 -4.23
N ASN A 121 12.77 3.78 -2.90
CA ASN A 121 13.37 4.79 -2.01
C ASN A 121 12.70 6.15 -2.14
N THR A 122 11.39 6.20 -2.21
CA THR A 122 10.60 7.40 -2.49
C THR A 122 9.64 7.70 -1.33
N ILE A 123 9.41 8.99 -1.08
CA ILE A 123 8.37 9.46 -0.17
C ILE A 123 7.33 10.26 -0.98
N ILE A 124 6.10 9.82 -0.91
CA ILE A 124 4.93 10.63 -1.26
C ILE A 124 4.46 11.29 0.04
N ALA A 125 4.55 12.61 0.10
CA ALA A 125 4.27 13.35 1.33
C ALA A 125 2.79 13.24 1.75
N ALA A 126 2.51 13.50 3.03
CA ALA A 126 1.14 13.51 3.56
C ALA A 126 0.24 14.47 2.78
N GLY A 127 -0.99 14.03 2.46
CA GLY A 127 -1.99 14.80 1.72
C GLY A 127 -1.66 15.05 0.24
N ALA A 128 -0.60 14.49 -0.29
CA ALA A 128 -0.24 14.65 -1.71
C ALA A 128 -1.20 13.87 -2.62
N VAL A 129 -1.47 14.39 -3.83
CA VAL A 129 -2.28 13.72 -4.84
C VAL A 129 -1.43 13.45 -6.09
N VAL A 130 -1.08 12.17 -6.28
CA VAL A 130 -0.37 11.69 -7.47
C VAL A 130 -1.42 11.33 -8.53
N LEU A 131 -1.47 12.14 -9.59
CA LEU A 131 -2.47 11.97 -10.66
C LEU A 131 -2.18 10.73 -11.50
N GLU A 132 -3.21 10.25 -12.18
CA GLU A 132 -3.15 9.10 -13.09
C GLU A 132 -1.97 9.18 -14.07
N ASN A 133 -1.40 8.01 -14.38
CA ASN A 133 -0.30 7.85 -15.32
C ASN A 133 1.02 8.56 -14.92
N THR A 134 1.13 9.04 -13.68
CA THR A 134 2.36 9.67 -13.20
C THR A 134 3.44 8.62 -12.95
N LYS A 135 4.64 8.87 -13.50
CA LYS A 135 5.84 8.11 -13.20
C LYS A 135 6.73 8.92 -12.27
N VAL A 136 6.88 8.44 -11.06
CA VAL A 136 7.74 9.01 -10.04
C VAL A 136 9.07 8.26 -10.06
N GLU A 137 10.14 8.95 -10.38
CA GLU A 137 11.48 8.37 -10.39
C GLU A 137 11.91 7.88 -9.00
N PRO A 138 12.85 6.95 -8.89
CA PRO A 138 13.34 6.50 -7.60
C PRO A 138 14.17 7.57 -6.87
N GLY A 139 14.19 7.50 -5.54
CA GLY A 139 15.07 8.33 -4.73
C GLY A 139 14.61 9.79 -4.56
N VAL A 140 13.30 10.06 -4.53
CA VAL A 140 12.76 11.41 -4.48
C VAL A 140 11.66 11.60 -3.43
N ILE A 141 11.33 12.86 -3.18
CA ILE A 141 10.16 13.27 -2.40
C ILE A 141 9.20 14.04 -3.31
N TYR A 142 7.96 13.56 -3.38
CA TYR A 142 6.84 14.24 -4.06
C TYR A 142 5.86 14.80 -3.03
N ALA A 143 5.34 16.00 -3.26
CA ALA A 143 4.36 16.64 -2.38
C ALA A 143 3.41 17.56 -3.16
N GLY A 144 2.28 17.88 -2.56
CA GLY A 144 1.30 18.85 -3.07
C GLY A 144 0.14 18.22 -3.84
N VAL A 145 -0.77 19.10 -4.32
CA VAL A 145 -1.96 18.76 -5.11
C VAL A 145 -1.98 19.66 -6.35
N PRO A 146 -1.69 19.14 -7.54
CA PRO A 146 -1.13 17.82 -7.83
C PRO A 146 0.30 17.67 -7.29
N ALA A 147 0.69 16.44 -6.98
CA ALA A 147 2.01 16.13 -6.44
C ALA A 147 3.11 16.41 -7.47
N LYS A 148 4.19 17.03 -7.01
CA LYS A 148 5.38 17.34 -7.80
C LYS A 148 6.63 16.98 -7.02
N LYS A 149 7.74 16.75 -7.73
CA LYS A 149 9.04 16.56 -7.10
C LYS A 149 9.41 17.80 -6.29
N VAL A 150 9.76 17.58 -5.03
CA VAL A 150 10.25 18.63 -4.12
C VAL A 150 11.78 18.62 -4.07
N LYS A 151 12.36 17.43 -3.90
CA LYS A 151 13.81 17.22 -3.82
C LYS A 151 14.17 15.74 -3.95
N ASP A 152 15.44 15.46 -4.14
CA ASP A 152 15.98 14.13 -3.97
C ASP A 152 15.97 13.75 -2.48
N ILE A 153 15.77 12.46 -2.19
CA ILE A 153 15.80 11.93 -0.84
C ILE A 153 17.25 11.68 -0.41
N ASP A 154 17.57 11.96 0.83
CA ASP A 154 18.87 11.61 1.41
C ASP A 154 18.83 10.27 2.16
N GLN A 155 20.01 9.67 2.41
CA GLN A 155 20.12 8.40 3.10
C GLN A 155 19.59 8.44 4.54
N LYS A 156 19.61 9.61 5.19
CA LYS A 156 19.06 9.75 6.55
C LYS A 156 17.56 9.59 6.56
N LEU A 157 16.86 10.09 5.54
CA LEU A 157 15.41 9.92 5.39
C LEU A 157 15.04 8.49 5.00
N ILE A 158 15.83 7.82 4.14
CA ILE A 158 15.59 6.41 3.83
C ILE A 158 15.68 5.56 5.09
N HIS A 159 16.75 5.71 5.87
CA HIS A 159 16.91 4.95 7.11
C HIS A 159 16.00 5.44 8.25
N GLY A 160 15.91 6.76 8.44
CA GLY A 160 15.20 7.37 9.56
C GLY A 160 13.68 7.40 9.40
N GLU A 161 13.16 7.42 8.18
CA GLU A 161 11.71 7.44 7.94
C GLU A 161 11.22 6.15 7.30
N ILE A 162 11.68 5.79 6.11
CA ILE A 162 11.13 4.64 5.37
C ILE A 162 11.39 3.34 6.14
N ASN A 163 12.65 3.02 6.42
CA ASN A 163 13.01 1.75 7.06
C ASN A 163 12.55 1.70 8.52
N ARG A 164 12.67 2.82 9.25
CA ARG A 164 12.22 2.90 10.64
C ARG A 164 10.73 2.64 10.76
N ILE A 165 9.89 3.27 9.93
CA ILE A 165 8.44 3.09 9.99
C ILE A 165 8.10 1.62 9.68
N ALA A 166 8.60 1.06 8.58
CA ALA A 166 8.31 -0.31 8.22
C ALA A 166 8.71 -1.32 9.30
N ASN A 167 9.90 -1.17 9.91
CA ASN A 167 10.35 -2.01 11.02
C ASN A 167 9.52 -1.81 12.29
N ASN A 168 9.13 -0.57 12.61
CA ASN A 168 8.27 -0.29 13.74
C ASN A 168 6.91 -0.97 13.62
N TYR A 169 6.32 -1.02 12.43
CA TYR A 169 5.03 -1.68 12.23
C TYR A 169 5.12 -3.20 12.39
N VAL A 170 6.25 -3.82 12.07
CA VAL A 170 6.51 -5.24 12.42
C VAL A 170 6.55 -5.39 13.94
N MET A 171 7.28 -4.52 14.65
CA MET A 171 7.33 -4.53 16.11
C MET A 171 5.96 -4.24 16.74
N TYR A 172 5.24 -3.22 16.28
CA TYR A 172 3.91 -2.88 16.82
C TYR A 172 2.94 -4.04 16.68
N SER A 173 2.98 -4.74 15.55
CA SER A 173 2.10 -5.90 15.33
C SER A 173 2.35 -7.04 16.32
N SER A 174 3.56 -7.19 16.85
CA SER A 174 3.86 -8.23 17.85
C SER A 174 3.13 -7.98 19.16
N TRP A 175 2.95 -6.73 19.57
CA TRP A 175 2.23 -6.40 20.81
C TRP A 175 0.79 -6.91 20.82
N PHE A 176 0.11 -6.85 19.67
CA PHE A 176 -1.26 -7.35 19.53
C PHE A 176 -1.35 -8.87 19.36
N LYS A 177 -0.25 -9.54 19.03
CA LYS A 177 -0.19 -11.02 18.92
C LYS A 177 0.01 -11.67 20.28
N GLU A 178 0.64 -10.99 21.24
CA GLU A 178 0.97 -11.50 22.57
C GLU A 178 -0.22 -11.44 23.54
N GLU A 179 -1.25 -10.64 23.26
CA GLU A 179 -2.43 -10.44 24.11
C GLU A 179 -3.59 -11.44 23.86
N LYS A 180 -3.31 -12.61 23.29
CA LYS A 180 -4.32 -13.64 23.00
C LYS A 180 -4.43 -14.71 24.10
#